data_bad4e249d97bb5ddd08e0859a8eadbe6
#
_entry.id   bad4e249d97bb5ddd08e0859a8eadbe6
#
_cell.length_a   1.000
_cell.length_b   1.000
_cell.length_c   1.000
_cell.angle_alpha   90.00
_cell.angle_beta   90.00
_cell.angle_gamma   90.00
#
_symmetry.space_group_name_H-M   'P 1'
#
loop_
_entity.id
_entity.type
_entity.pdbx_description
1 polymer ?
#
loop_
_entity_poly.entity_id
_entity_poly.type
_entity_poly.pdbx_seq_one_letter_code
_entity_poly.pdbx_strand_id
1 'polypeptide(L)' 'VINSEYNQHFFDFINSYRIEKAKQDLKDKTKSHLTILAISQDVGFSSKSAFNDAFKKFTGTTPSSYRKQV' A
#
# COMPACT_ATOMS: atom_id res chain seq x y z
N VAL A 1 -5.47 -21.62 21.12
CA VAL A 1 -4.22 -21.12 20.60
C VAL A 1 -4.48 -20.28 19.36
N ILE A 2 -3.97 -19.10 19.37
CA ILE A 2 -4.08 -18.25 18.20
C ILE A 2 -3.19 -18.82 17.12
N ASN A 3 -3.78 -19.09 16.02
CA ASN A 3 -3.07 -19.60 14.87
C ASN A 3 -2.36 -18.43 14.18
N SER A 4 -1.04 -18.45 14.12
CA SER A 4 -0.27 -17.37 13.51
C SER A 4 -0.56 -17.26 12.01
N GLU A 5 -0.88 -18.36 11.34
CA GLU A 5 -1.29 -18.33 9.95
C GLU A 5 -2.59 -17.57 9.77
N TYR A 6 -3.54 -17.78 10.67
CA TYR A 6 -4.81 -17.07 10.62
C TYR A 6 -4.59 -15.57 10.76
N ASN A 7 -3.76 -15.16 11.71
CA ASN A 7 -3.46 -13.75 11.90
C ASN A 7 -2.76 -13.16 10.68
N GLN A 8 -1.85 -13.91 10.08
CA GLN A 8 -1.13 -13.48 8.89
C GLN A 8 -2.09 -13.26 7.73
N HIS A 9 -3.03 -14.17 7.52
CA HIS A 9 -4.04 -14.01 6.46
C HIS A 9 -4.92 -12.80 6.69
N PHE A 10 -5.28 -12.54 7.94
CA PHE A 10 -6.07 -11.38 8.27
C PHE A 10 -5.33 -10.08 7.92
N PHE A 11 -4.06 -9.99 8.31
CA PHE A 11 -3.26 -8.80 8.00
C PHE A 11 -3.02 -8.65 6.50
N ASP A 12 -2.82 -9.75 5.79
CA ASP A 12 -2.66 -9.71 4.35
C ASP A 12 -3.94 -9.20 3.67
N PHE A 13 -5.08 -9.61 4.15
CA PHE A 13 -6.35 -9.14 3.62
C PHE A 13 -6.49 -7.63 3.80
N ILE A 14 -6.24 -7.15 5.01
CA ILE A 14 -6.30 -5.71 5.31
C ILE A 14 -5.30 -4.94 4.44
N ASN A 15 -4.06 -5.43 4.35
CA ASN A 15 -3.02 -4.75 3.59
C ASN A 15 -3.31 -4.74 2.10
N SER A 16 -3.88 -5.83 1.57
CA SER A 16 -4.23 -5.87 0.15
C SER A 16 -5.30 -4.82 -0.17
N TYR A 17 -6.28 -4.64 0.70
CA TYR A 17 -7.28 -3.60 0.54
C TYR A 17 -6.64 -2.21 0.55
N ARG A 18 -5.74 -1.97 1.50
CA ARG A 18 -5.03 -0.69 1.60
C ARG A 18 -4.19 -0.42 0.35
N ILE A 19 -3.54 -1.45 -0.17
CA ILE A 19 -2.71 -1.32 -1.38
C ILE A 19 -3.59 -1.02 -2.60
N GLU A 20 -4.74 -1.66 -2.73
CA GLU A 20 -5.65 -1.36 -3.83
C GLU A 20 -6.09 0.10 -3.80
N LYS A 21 -6.39 0.62 -2.63
CA LYS A 21 -6.75 2.03 -2.49
C LYS A 21 -5.58 2.94 -2.82
N ALA A 22 -4.38 2.57 -2.39
CA ALA A 22 -3.17 3.35 -2.71
C ALA A 22 -2.91 3.38 -4.22
N LYS A 23 -3.14 2.27 -4.90
CA LYS A 23 -3.00 2.22 -6.35
C LYS A 23 -3.92 3.21 -7.05
N GLN A 24 -5.15 3.30 -6.58
CA GLN A 24 -6.11 4.27 -7.12
C GLN A 24 -5.63 5.70 -6.90
N ASP A 25 -5.14 5.99 -5.69
CA ASP A 25 -4.63 7.32 -5.37
C ASP A 25 -3.40 7.68 -6.20
N LEU A 26 -2.52 6.71 -6.43
CA LEU A 26 -1.32 6.93 -7.23
C LEU A 26 -1.64 7.20 -8.69
N LYS A 27 -2.73 6.64 -9.20
CA LYS A 27 -3.19 6.89 -10.57
C LYS A 27 -3.98 8.18 -10.73
N ASP A 28 -4.51 8.70 -9.64
CA ASP A 28 -5.42 9.84 -9.66
C ASP A 28 -4.62 11.12 -9.90
N LYS A 29 -4.86 11.75 -11.04
CA LYS A 29 -4.15 12.98 -11.40
C LYS A 29 -4.49 14.14 -10.48
N THR A 30 -5.67 14.12 -9.87
CA THR A 30 -6.04 15.17 -8.91
C THR A 30 -5.26 15.05 -7.61
N LYS A 31 -4.63 13.90 -7.37
CA LYS A 31 -3.81 13.65 -6.19
C LYS A 31 -2.33 13.60 -6.51
N SER A 32 -1.93 14.05 -7.70
CA SER A 32 -0.52 14.01 -8.11
C SER A 32 0.39 14.87 -7.23
N HIS A 33 -0.17 15.84 -6.53
CA HIS A 33 0.59 16.70 -5.62
C HIS A 33 0.91 16.00 -4.28
N LEU A 34 0.26 14.88 -3.99
CA LEU A 34 0.51 14.15 -2.75
C LEU A 34 1.79 13.34 -2.85
N THR A 35 2.55 13.33 -1.75
CA THR A 35 3.75 12.50 -1.67
C THR A 35 3.36 11.04 -1.45
N ILE A 36 4.29 10.13 -1.74
CA ILE A 36 4.10 8.72 -1.45
C ILE A 36 3.83 8.52 0.05
N LEU A 37 4.55 9.26 0.90
CA LEU A 37 4.35 9.18 2.35
C LEU A 37 2.93 9.60 2.74
N ALA A 38 2.43 10.68 2.16
CA ALA A 38 1.08 11.16 2.46
C ALA A 38 0.03 10.11 2.06
N ILE A 39 0.21 9.49 0.91
CA ILE A 39 -0.71 8.44 0.45
C ILE A 39 -0.64 7.23 1.39
N SER A 40 0.56 6.84 1.82
CA SER A 40 0.72 5.70 2.72
C SER A 40 -0.01 5.92 4.04
N GLN A 41 0.07 7.12 4.60
CA GLN A 41 -0.61 7.45 5.84
C GLN A 41 -2.12 7.49 5.65
N ASP A 42 -2.56 8.02 4.53
CA ASP A 42 -3.98 8.13 4.22
C ASP A 42 -4.66 6.78 4.11
N VAL A 43 -3.97 5.79 3.54
CA VAL A 43 -4.55 4.44 3.41
C VAL A 43 -4.34 3.58 4.66
N GLY A 44 -3.64 4.09 5.69
CA GLY A 44 -3.58 3.45 6.99
C GLY A 44 -2.29 2.75 7.37
N PHE A 45 -1.20 2.98 6.64
CA PHE A 45 0.09 2.40 7.03
C PHE A 45 0.77 3.29 8.07
N SER A 46 1.42 2.64 9.04
CA SER A 46 2.07 3.35 10.14
C SER A 46 3.44 3.92 9.76
N SER A 47 4.07 3.38 8.72
CA SER A 47 5.36 3.86 8.29
C SER A 47 5.49 3.71 6.78
N LYS A 48 6.37 4.53 6.21
CA LYS A 48 6.68 4.45 4.78
C LYS A 48 7.32 3.10 4.43
N SER A 49 8.15 2.59 5.32
CA SER A 49 8.82 1.31 5.12
C SER A 49 7.80 0.17 5.02
N ALA A 50 6.84 0.14 5.95
CA ALA A 50 5.78 -0.87 5.93
C ALA A 50 4.95 -0.78 4.65
N PHE A 51 4.65 0.45 4.21
CA PHE A 51 3.91 0.67 2.98
C PHE A 51 4.68 0.15 1.77
N ASN A 52 5.97 0.50 1.67
CA ASN A 52 6.81 0.06 0.55
C ASN A 52 6.88 -1.46 0.47
N ASP A 53 7.08 -2.12 1.61
CA ASP A 53 7.17 -3.57 1.66
C ASP A 53 5.87 -4.22 1.23
N ALA A 54 4.74 -3.74 1.74
CA ALA A 54 3.43 -4.27 1.38
C ALA A 54 3.11 -4.02 -0.09
N PHE A 55 3.41 -2.83 -0.59
CA PHE A 55 3.15 -2.49 -1.98
C PHE A 55 3.93 -3.40 -2.92
N LYS A 56 5.22 -3.59 -2.61
CA LYS A 56 6.05 -4.48 -3.42
C LYS A 56 5.57 -5.92 -3.35
N LYS A 57 5.12 -6.37 -2.18
CA LYS A 57 4.60 -7.72 -2.00
C LYS A 57 3.36 -7.97 -2.88
N PHE A 58 2.45 -7.02 -2.94
CA PHE A 58 1.18 -7.22 -3.63
C PHE A 58 1.18 -6.79 -5.09
N THR A 59 2.10 -5.93 -5.49
CA THR A 59 2.14 -5.43 -6.88
C THR A 59 3.40 -5.82 -7.64
N GLY A 60 4.44 -6.23 -6.92
CA GLY A 60 5.73 -6.56 -7.54
C GLY A 60 6.60 -5.35 -7.86
N THR A 61 6.16 -4.15 -7.52
CA THR A 61 6.91 -2.93 -7.81
C THR A 61 6.80 -1.96 -6.64
N THR A 62 7.66 -0.95 -6.64
CA THR A 62 7.60 0.10 -5.61
C THR A 62 6.50 1.11 -5.93
N PRO A 63 5.99 1.83 -4.92
CA PRO A 63 5.00 2.88 -5.17
C PRO A 63 5.50 3.96 -6.13
N SER A 64 6.77 4.35 -6.02
CA SER A 64 7.35 5.35 -6.90
C SER A 64 7.38 4.89 -8.35
N SER A 65 7.80 3.65 -8.59
CA SER A 65 7.82 3.08 -9.93
C SER A 65 6.42 2.96 -10.49
N TYR A 66 5.48 2.53 -9.67
CA TYR A 66 4.09 2.40 -10.09
C TYR A 66 3.52 3.74 -10.53
N ARG A 67 3.79 4.78 -9.74
CA ARG A 67 3.32 6.13 -10.05
C ARG A 67 3.86 6.65 -11.38
N LYS A 68 5.10 6.32 -11.70
CA LYS A 68 5.72 6.72 -12.96
C LYS A 68 5.14 5.99 -14.17
N GLN A 69 4.60 4.81 -13.97
CA GLN A 69 4.06 3.98 -15.05
C GLN A 69 2.65 4.37 -15.48
N VAL A 70 1.95 5.13 -14.66
CA VAL A 70 0.54 5.44 -14.89
C VAL A 70 0.31 6.91 -15.20
#